data_c177ab91a1045fe92b2eaf16f13cce43
#
_entry.id   c177ab91a1045fe92b2eaf16f13cce43
#
_cell.length_a   1.000
_cell.length_b   1.000
_cell.length_c   1.000
_cell.angle_alpha   90.00
_cell.angle_beta   90.00
_cell.angle_gamma   90.00
#
_symmetry.space_group_name_H-M   'P 1'
#
loop_
_entity.id
_entity.type
_entity.pdbx_description
1 polymer ?
#
loop_
_entity_poly.entity_id
_entity_poly.type
_entity_poly.pdbx_seq_one_letter_code
_entity_poly.pdbx_strand_id
1 'polypeptide(L)'
;MSRAVKTPRSVATNPSPTFRYDYLDIDHWPRGWSRERRDLLVAERLLGIFKAFLFHLLDQGLSRKTLHLHRDHICALGETVIRSLKTQWRRRDMVPVLFVFIDEDGGPVIYPPTSSSQQRSFDSTCLKLRQFLLGAKQSSK
;
A
#
# COMPACT_ATOMS: atom_id res chain seq x y z
N MET A 1 3.87 -23.76 15.59
CA MET A 1 3.34 -23.66 15.26
C MET A 1 3.09 -23.51 15.08
N SER A 2 3.19 -23.04 15.44
CA SER A 2 2.60 -22.73 15.19
C SER A 2 2.48 -22.58 15.41
N ARG A 3 2.61 -22.59 15.64
CA ARG A 3 1.98 -22.36 15.89
C ARG A 3 1.66 -21.85 15.96
N ALA A 4 1.78 -21.50 16.29
CA ALA A 4 1.13 -20.96 16.27
C ALA A 4 0.81 -20.68 16.55
N VAL A 5 0.87 -20.56 16.82
CA VAL A 5 0.18 -20.30 17.00
C VAL A 5 -0.35 -20.42 17.58
N LYS A 6 -0.46 -20.59 17.77
CA LYS A 6 -1.16 -20.59 18.33
C LYS A 6 -1.73 -20.20 18.70
N THR A 7 -1.82 -19.82 18.89
CA THR A 7 -2.55 -19.35 19.15
C THR A 7 -3.12 -19.01 19.41
N PRO A 8 -3.38 -18.82 19.47
CA PRO A 8 -4.12 -18.38 19.71
C PRO A 8 -4.61 -18.07 19.73
N ARG A 9 -4.95 -17.86 19.51
CA ARG A 9 -5.53 -17.44 19.60
C ARG A 9 -6.36 -17.05 19.94
N SER A 10 -6.53 -17.32 20.03
CA SER A 10 -7.32 -16.87 20.27
C SER A 10 -7.69 -16.01 20.66
N VAL A 11 -7.63 -15.77 20.83
CA VAL A 11 -7.90 -14.83 21.19
C VAL A 11 -8.33 -13.83 20.65
N ALA A 12 -8.83 -13.93 20.28
CA ALA A 12 -9.09 -13.16 19.66
C ALA A 12 -9.66 -12.02 19.46
N THR A 13 -9.62 -11.39 19.93
CA THR A 13 -10.09 -10.05 19.91
C THR A 13 -9.19 -9.16 19.10
N ASN A 14 -9.43 -7.89 19.02
CA ASN A 14 -8.67 -6.99 18.17
C ASN A 14 -7.19 -7.00 18.51
N PRO A 15 -6.32 -7.27 17.51
CA PRO A 15 -4.90 -7.20 17.77
C PRO A 15 -4.46 -5.77 18.02
N SER A 16 -3.36 -5.60 18.74
CA SER A 16 -2.81 -4.28 18.94
C SER A 16 -2.33 -3.71 17.61
N PRO A 17 -2.24 -2.38 17.51
CA PRO A 17 -1.68 -1.77 16.29
C PRO A 17 -0.29 -2.28 15.94
N THR A 18 0.55 -2.55 16.96
CA THR A 18 1.88 -3.08 16.73
C THR A 18 1.82 -4.45 16.09
N PHE A 19 0.93 -5.31 16.58
CA PHE A 19 0.77 -6.64 16.02
C PHE A 19 0.34 -6.58 14.55
N ARG A 20 -0.62 -5.71 14.23
CA ARG A 20 -1.10 -5.56 12.86
C ARG A 20 0.02 -5.08 11.95
N TYR A 21 0.83 -4.18 12.45
CA TYR A 21 1.94 -3.62 11.71
C TYR A 21 2.98 -4.69 11.41
N ASP A 22 3.37 -5.46 12.42
CA ASP A 22 4.32 -6.56 12.25
C ASP A 22 3.80 -7.58 11.27
N TYR A 23 2.50 -7.83 11.31
CA TYR A 23 1.88 -8.81 10.42
C TYR A 23 2.05 -8.41 8.95
N LEU A 24 1.93 -7.12 8.65
CA LEU A 24 2.10 -6.64 7.28
C LEU A 24 3.56 -6.50 6.89
N ASP A 25 4.43 -6.21 7.84
CA ASP A 25 5.89 -6.12 7.63
C ASP A 25 6.23 -5.14 6.51
N ILE A 26 5.82 -3.90 6.68
CA ILE A 26 5.97 -2.88 5.63
C ILE A 26 6.83 -1.69 6.04
N ASP A 27 7.35 -1.69 7.26
CA ASP A 27 8.14 -0.56 7.77
C ASP A 27 9.40 -0.28 6.99
N HIS A 28 9.96 -1.30 6.35
CA HIS A 28 11.21 -1.14 5.63
C HIS A 28 11.03 -0.57 4.23
N TRP A 29 9.80 -0.46 3.75
CA TRP A 29 9.56 -0.04 2.37
C TRP A 29 10.20 1.29 1.99
N PRO A 30 10.11 2.36 2.82
CA PRO A 30 10.69 3.64 2.39
C PRO A 30 12.18 3.55 2.07
N ARG A 31 12.92 2.75 2.82
CA ARG A 31 14.35 2.57 2.57
C ARG A 31 14.61 1.84 1.27
N GLY A 32 13.79 0.83 0.97
CA GLY A 32 13.93 0.07 -0.26
C GLY A 32 13.57 0.88 -1.49
N TRP A 33 12.61 1.77 -1.38
CA TRP A 33 12.17 2.62 -2.50
C TRP A 33 13.12 3.77 -2.77
N SER A 34 13.76 4.30 -1.73
CA SER A 34 14.51 5.56 -1.82
C SER A 34 15.89 5.34 -2.42
N ARG A 35 16.26 6.19 -3.36
CA ARG A 35 17.59 6.18 -3.98
C ARG A 35 18.46 7.27 -3.39
N GLU A 36 17.84 8.35 -2.93
CA GLU A 36 18.52 9.48 -2.33
C GLU A 36 17.91 9.78 -0.98
N ARG A 37 18.68 10.44 -0.12
CA ARG A 37 18.20 10.79 1.20
C ARG A 37 16.91 11.62 1.14
N ARG A 38 16.81 12.51 0.17
CA ARG A 38 15.61 13.36 0.06
C ARG A 38 14.36 12.60 -0.33
N ASP A 39 14.51 11.38 -0.89
CA ASP A 39 13.36 10.54 -1.22
C ASP A 39 12.73 9.94 0.01
N LEU A 40 13.50 9.79 1.09
CA LEU A 40 13.04 9.06 2.26
C LEU A 40 11.83 9.72 2.92
N LEU A 41 11.84 11.04 3.04
CA LEU A 41 10.71 11.74 3.65
C LEU A 41 9.43 11.56 2.86
N VAL A 42 9.53 11.67 1.53
CA VAL A 42 8.39 11.45 0.64
C VAL A 42 7.91 10.01 0.75
N ALA A 43 8.85 9.08 0.76
CA ALA A 43 8.52 7.66 0.85
C ALA A 43 7.81 7.35 2.17
N GLU A 44 8.20 8.00 3.26
CA GLU A 44 7.54 7.79 4.55
C GLU A 44 6.13 8.34 4.55
N ARG A 45 5.89 9.45 3.88
CA ARG A 45 4.53 9.98 3.72
C ARG A 45 3.66 9.01 2.92
N LEU A 46 4.23 8.46 1.87
CA LEU A 46 3.54 7.48 1.04
C LEU A 46 3.21 6.24 1.85
N LEU A 47 4.16 5.78 2.66
CA LEU A 47 3.94 4.63 3.53
C LEU A 47 2.75 4.88 4.47
N GLY A 48 2.62 6.08 5.00
CA GLY A 48 1.51 6.40 5.89
C GLY A 48 0.16 6.20 5.22
N ILE A 49 0.04 6.61 3.96
CA ILE A 49 -1.19 6.42 3.20
C ILE A 49 -1.44 4.93 2.95
N PHE A 50 -0.40 4.21 2.54
CA PHE A 50 -0.52 2.79 2.25
C PHE A 50 -0.84 1.97 3.49
N LYS A 51 -0.28 2.35 4.63
CA LYS A 51 -0.60 1.72 5.90
C LYS A 51 -2.09 1.82 6.22
N ALA A 52 -2.63 3.02 6.08
CA ALA A 52 -4.05 3.24 6.34
C ALA A 52 -4.91 2.37 5.41
N PHE A 53 -4.53 2.30 4.15
CA PHE A 53 -5.24 1.48 3.18
C PHE A 53 -5.17 -0.01 3.54
N LEU A 54 -3.98 -0.50 3.86
CA LEU A 54 -3.81 -1.92 4.17
C LEU A 54 -4.51 -2.30 5.47
N PHE A 55 -4.52 -1.41 6.45
CA PHE A 55 -5.27 -1.65 7.68
C PHE A 55 -6.78 -1.66 7.40
N HIS A 56 -7.23 -0.81 6.49
CA HIS A 56 -8.62 -0.82 6.06
C HIS A 56 -8.98 -2.18 5.45
N LEU A 57 -8.13 -2.71 4.58
CA LEU A 57 -8.35 -4.02 3.99
C LEU A 57 -8.32 -5.13 5.04
N LEU A 58 -7.41 -5.03 5.99
CA LEU A 58 -7.32 -6.00 7.08
C LEU A 58 -8.62 -6.02 7.88
N ASP A 59 -9.18 -4.85 8.16
CA ASP A 59 -10.42 -4.75 8.91
C ASP A 59 -11.62 -5.27 8.14
N GLN A 60 -11.52 -5.36 6.81
CA GLN A 60 -12.60 -5.93 6.00
C GLN A 60 -12.62 -7.46 6.04
N GLY A 61 -11.66 -8.07 6.71
CA GLY A 61 -11.66 -9.52 6.87
C GLY A 61 -11.17 -10.30 5.68
N LEU A 62 -10.35 -9.68 4.84
CA LEU A 62 -9.79 -10.39 3.69
C LEU A 62 -8.89 -11.53 4.15
N SER A 63 -8.80 -12.58 3.32
CA SER A 63 -7.90 -13.69 3.63
C SER A 63 -6.46 -13.21 3.66
N ARG A 64 -5.62 -13.95 4.39
CA ARG A 64 -4.19 -13.63 4.45
C ARG A 64 -3.56 -13.58 3.07
N LYS A 65 -3.91 -14.54 2.23
CA LYS A 65 -3.37 -14.62 0.88
C LYS A 65 -3.74 -13.38 0.06
N THR A 66 -4.99 -12.98 0.12
CA THR A 66 -5.47 -11.81 -0.62
C THR A 66 -4.84 -10.54 -0.09
N LEU A 67 -4.74 -10.41 1.23
CA LEU A 67 -4.14 -9.23 1.85
C LEU A 67 -2.67 -9.10 1.45
N HIS A 68 -1.92 -10.21 1.46
CA HIS A 68 -0.52 -10.19 1.06
C HIS A 68 -0.36 -9.83 -0.41
N LEU A 69 -1.27 -10.30 -1.26
CA LEU A 69 -1.25 -9.95 -2.68
C LEU A 69 -1.39 -8.43 -2.86
N HIS A 70 -2.36 -7.84 -2.17
CA HIS A 70 -2.54 -6.39 -2.24
C HIS A 70 -1.35 -5.66 -1.66
N ARG A 71 -0.78 -6.16 -0.57
CA ARG A 71 0.42 -5.58 0.02
C ARG A 71 1.56 -5.53 -0.99
N ASP A 72 1.79 -6.64 -1.69
CA ASP A 72 2.88 -6.72 -2.66
C ASP A 72 2.64 -5.77 -3.84
N HIS A 73 1.39 -5.66 -4.29
CA HIS A 73 1.03 -4.72 -5.35
C HIS A 73 1.26 -3.28 -4.92
N ILE A 74 0.90 -2.94 -3.69
CA ILE A 74 1.07 -1.59 -3.18
C ILE A 74 2.57 -1.27 -3.03
N CYS A 75 3.38 -2.26 -2.66
CA CYS A 75 4.82 -2.07 -2.61
C CYS A 75 5.37 -1.71 -4.00
N ALA A 76 4.92 -2.42 -5.02
CA ALA A 76 5.34 -2.15 -6.40
C ALA A 76 4.89 -0.76 -6.85
N LEU A 77 3.68 -0.36 -6.46
CA LEU A 77 3.19 0.98 -6.78
C LEU A 77 4.08 2.04 -6.13
N GLY A 78 4.43 1.85 -4.86
CA GLY A 78 5.28 2.80 -4.15
C GLY A 78 6.62 2.96 -4.81
N GLU A 79 7.23 1.86 -5.23
CA GLU A 79 8.50 1.91 -5.93
C GLU A 79 8.38 2.70 -7.21
N THR A 80 7.33 2.47 -7.98
CA THR A 80 7.10 3.17 -9.23
C THR A 80 6.92 4.67 -9.00
N VAL A 81 6.13 5.04 -7.99
CA VAL A 81 5.89 6.45 -7.68
C VAL A 81 7.21 7.14 -7.32
N ILE A 82 8.00 6.55 -6.43
CA ILE A 82 9.25 7.18 -5.99
C ILE A 82 10.23 7.31 -7.15
N ARG A 83 10.33 6.29 -8.00
CA ARG A 83 11.24 6.34 -9.15
C ARG A 83 10.84 7.40 -10.18
N SER A 84 9.55 7.66 -10.30
CA SER A 84 9.01 8.59 -11.29
C SER A 84 8.75 9.97 -10.72
N LEU A 85 9.14 10.20 -9.46
CA LEU A 85 8.77 11.40 -8.74
C LEU A 85 9.48 12.62 -9.31
N LYS A 86 8.69 13.62 -9.69
CA LYS A 86 9.24 14.89 -10.16
C LYS A 86 9.55 15.79 -8.96
N THR A 87 10.57 16.63 -9.12
CA THR A 87 11.01 17.49 -8.05
C THR A 87 9.87 18.33 -7.46
N GLN A 88 9.00 18.85 -8.31
CA GLN A 88 7.90 19.69 -7.86
C GLN A 88 6.89 18.97 -7.00
N TRP A 89 6.85 17.63 -7.05
CA TRP A 89 5.89 16.84 -6.28
C TRP A 89 6.40 16.52 -4.88
N ARG A 90 7.69 16.69 -4.63
CA ARG A 90 8.30 16.29 -3.35
C ARG A 90 7.74 17.04 -2.16
N ARG A 91 7.23 18.24 -2.39
CA ARG A 91 6.68 19.08 -1.32
C ARG A 91 5.16 19.02 -1.25
N ARG A 92 4.53 18.26 -2.12
CA ARG A 92 3.08 18.18 -2.16
C ARG A 92 2.56 17.01 -1.34
N ASP A 93 1.29 17.09 -1.00
CA ASP A 93 0.61 15.94 -0.40
C ASP A 93 0.65 14.79 -1.39
N MET A 94 0.84 13.57 -0.85
CA MET A 94 0.98 12.40 -1.70
C MET A 94 -0.34 11.93 -2.28
N VAL A 95 -1.48 12.26 -1.67
CA VAL A 95 -2.76 11.81 -2.21
C VAL A 95 -3.00 12.34 -3.63
N PRO A 96 -2.88 13.66 -3.88
CA PRO A 96 -3.00 14.14 -5.26
C PRO A 96 -1.96 13.56 -6.20
N VAL A 97 -0.73 13.33 -5.71
CA VAL A 97 0.31 12.73 -6.54
C VAL A 97 -0.08 11.31 -6.94
N LEU A 98 -0.66 10.53 -6.03
CA LEU A 98 -1.10 9.19 -6.35
C LEU A 98 -2.14 9.18 -7.48
N PHE A 99 -3.01 10.20 -7.55
CA PHE A 99 -4.00 10.27 -8.63
C PHE A 99 -3.38 10.59 -9.99
N VAL A 100 -2.11 10.94 -10.04
CA VAL A 100 -1.37 11.02 -11.31
C VAL A 100 -1.04 9.62 -11.81
N PHE A 101 -0.82 8.68 -10.90
CA PHE A 101 -0.40 7.32 -11.25
C PHE A 101 -1.56 6.34 -11.35
N ILE A 102 -2.65 6.57 -10.62
CA ILE A 102 -3.80 5.67 -10.65
C ILE A 102 -5.04 6.42 -11.15
N ASP A 103 -5.79 5.76 -12.03
CA ASP A 103 -6.98 6.35 -12.60
C ASP A 103 -8.11 5.33 -12.61
N GLU A 104 -9.13 5.57 -13.41
CA GLU A 104 -10.31 4.73 -13.47
C GLU A 104 -10.02 3.34 -14.04
N ASP A 105 -8.91 3.19 -14.74
CA ASP A 105 -8.54 1.92 -15.34
C ASP A 105 -7.55 1.12 -14.50
N GLY A 106 -6.97 1.74 -13.50
CA GLY A 106 -6.00 1.06 -12.63
C GLY A 106 -4.76 1.88 -12.39
N GLY A 107 -3.61 1.20 -12.29
CA GLY A 107 -2.34 1.83 -12.01
C GLY A 107 -1.41 1.88 -13.20
N PRO A 108 -0.15 2.25 -12.96
CA PRO A 108 0.84 2.29 -14.04
C PRO A 108 1.18 0.89 -14.52
N VAL A 109 1.80 0.82 -15.70
CA VAL A 109 2.33 -0.45 -16.20
C VAL A 109 3.47 -0.89 -15.29
N ILE A 110 3.40 -2.12 -14.79
CA ILE A 110 4.43 -2.66 -13.90
C ILE A 110 5.69 -2.93 -14.71
N TYR A 111 6.81 -2.55 -14.14
CA TYR A 111 8.10 -2.76 -14.78
C TYR A 111 9.01 -3.56 -13.86
N PRO A 112 9.69 -4.61 -14.34
CA PRO A 112 9.69 -5.10 -15.73
C PRO A 112 8.33 -5.64 -16.14
N PRO A 113 8.05 -5.70 -17.48
CA PRO A 113 6.74 -6.14 -17.97
C PRO A 113 6.34 -7.50 -17.42
N THR A 114 5.06 -7.62 -17.07
CA THR A 114 4.50 -8.86 -16.55
C THR A 114 3.42 -9.36 -17.50
N SER A 115 2.77 -10.46 -17.14
CA SER A 115 1.66 -10.95 -17.94
C SER A 115 0.46 -10.02 -17.83
N SER A 116 -0.45 -10.13 -18.80
CA SER A 116 -1.69 -9.37 -18.77
C SER A 116 -2.50 -9.67 -17.52
N SER A 117 -2.48 -10.92 -17.07
CA SER A 117 -3.18 -11.33 -15.88
C SER A 117 -2.60 -10.65 -14.63
N GLN A 118 -1.27 -10.60 -14.54
CA GLN A 118 -0.62 -9.96 -13.40
C GLN A 118 -0.88 -8.45 -13.40
N GLN A 119 -0.86 -7.82 -14.58
CA GLN A 119 -1.15 -6.39 -14.68
C GLN A 119 -2.60 -6.13 -14.25
N ARG A 120 -3.55 -6.95 -14.66
CA ARG A 120 -4.95 -6.77 -14.25
C ARG A 120 -5.11 -6.93 -12.74
N SER A 121 -4.39 -7.88 -12.15
CA SER A 121 -4.44 -8.07 -10.71
C SER A 121 -3.90 -6.84 -9.97
N PHE A 122 -2.79 -6.30 -10.45
CA PHE A 122 -2.21 -5.09 -9.91
C PHE A 122 -3.18 -3.91 -10.07
N ASP A 123 -3.78 -3.77 -11.24
CA ASP A 123 -4.75 -2.70 -11.49
C ASP A 123 -5.94 -2.78 -10.54
N SER A 124 -6.37 -4.00 -10.23
CA SER A 124 -7.47 -4.21 -9.29
C SER A 124 -7.12 -3.65 -7.90
N THR A 125 -5.89 -3.88 -7.46
CA THR A 125 -5.43 -3.32 -6.18
C THR A 125 -5.41 -1.80 -6.24
N CYS A 126 -4.93 -1.23 -7.33
CA CYS A 126 -4.88 0.21 -7.49
C CYS A 126 -6.28 0.83 -7.51
N LEU A 127 -7.25 0.14 -8.09
CA LEU A 127 -8.64 0.60 -8.07
C LEU A 127 -9.21 0.59 -6.65
N LYS A 128 -8.86 -0.42 -5.85
CA LYS A 128 -9.28 -0.45 -4.45
C LYS A 128 -8.68 0.71 -3.67
N LEU A 129 -7.40 1.00 -3.92
CA LEU A 129 -6.74 2.14 -3.28
C LEU A 129 -7.43 3.44 -3.70
N ARG A 130 -7.74 3.58 -4.98
CA ARG A 130 -8.42 4.76 -5.48
C ARG A 130 -9.75 4.97 -4.77
N GLN A 131 -10.53 3.90 -4.63
CA GLN A 131 -11.81 3.98 -3.93
C GLN A 131 -11.62 4.37 -2.47
N PHE A 132 -10.62 3.82 -1.81
CA PHE A 132 -10.31 4.16 -0.44
C PHE A 132 -9.98 5.65 -0.30
N LEU A 133 -9.15 6.17 -1.19
CA LEU A 133 -8.74 7.57 -1.15
C LEU A 133 -9.92 8.51 -1.42
N LEU A 134 -10.78 8.15 -2.36
CA LEU A 134 -11.97 8.93 -2.65
C LEU A 134 -12.94 8.94 -1.46
N GLY A 135 -13.08 7.80 -0.79
CA GLY A 135 -13.93 7.71 0.37
C GLY A 135 -13.39 8.54 1.53
N ALA A 136 -12.08 8.49 1.76
CA ALA A 136 -11.46 9.28 2.81
C ALA A 136 -11.62 10.77 2.53
N LYS A 137 -11.47 11.18 1.27
CA LYS A 137 -11.62 12.56 0.88
C LYS A 137 -13.03 13.06 1.14
N GLN A 138 -14.02 12.22 0.83
CA GLN A 138 -15.41 12.57 1.09
C GLN A 138 -15.71 12.66 2.57
N SER A 139 -15.11 11.76 3.36
CA SER A 139 -15.36 11.70 4.79
C SER A 139 -14.77 12.89 5.54
N SER A 140 -13.75 13.53 4.98
CA SER A 140 -13.06 14.62 5.67
C SER A 140 -13.80 15.94 5.55
N LYS A 141 -14.95 15.95 4.92
CA LYS A 141 -15.76 17.18 4.84
C LYS A 141 -16.60 17.39 6.12
#